data_3895c175501a371ccba273b2900af903
#
_entry.id   3895c175501a371ccba273b2900af903
#
_cell.length_a   1.000
_cell.length_b   1.000
_cell.length_c   1.000
_cell.angle_alpha   90.00
_cell.angle_beta   90.00
_cell.angle_gamma   90.00
#
_symmetry.space_group_name_H-M   'P 1'
#
loop_
_entity.id
_entity.type
_entity.pdbx_description
1 polymer ?
#
loop_
_entity_poly.entity_id
_entity_poly.type
_entity_poly.pdbx_seq_one_letter_code
_entity_poly.pdbx_strand_id
1 'polypeptide(L)'
;TPSIVDLAINKKMTLIAFEQMITPNEDGKEQSIFYRNREVAGVASVVHSLSLIGMTAGLYGNKKKVAVIGYGSTGKGAIKALLGLGAEQISVYSRRSRSQIKVDDSRLVFKKYHSENGRVTMEGKAPFEELSQYDIIVNCILQNPLKPIVFMTSQEALKIKKMLLIIDISCDAGMGFEFAKPTSFSEPIFNVGKVVYYGVDHSPSLFYRDASYEIGKAVMPYLKYILDHDTYRGNKILEKAVDIEEGVIKNREIITFQKR
;
A
#
# COMPACT_ATOMS: atom_id res chain seq x y z
N THR A 1 20.16 0.78 1.98
CA THR A 1 21.14 -0.29 2.33
C THR A 1 22.25 0.28 3.19
N PRO A 2 22.92 -0.51 4.06
CA PRO A 2 24.05 -0.03 4.87
C PRO A 2 25.13 0.65 4.03
N SER A 3 25.46 0.10 2.86
CA SER A 3 26.47 0.64 1.93
C SER A 3 26.16 2.06 1.41
N ILE A 4 24.89 2.38 1.17
CA ILE A 4 24.48 3.74 0.73
C ILE A 4 24.62 4.72 1.89
N VAL A 5 24.22 4.34 3.10
CA VAL A 5 24.38 5.19 4.29
C VAL A 5 25.84 5.44 4.60
N ASP A 6 26.69 4.41 4.53
CA ASP A 6 28.15 4.55 4.74
C ASP A 6 28.78 5.46 3.66
N LEU A 7 28.38 5.32 2.41
CA LEU A 7 28.83 6.21 1.36
C LEU A 7 28.45 7.66 1.62
N ALA A 8 27.18 7.90 2.03
CA ALA A 8 26.70 9.23 2.34
C ALA A 8 27.45 9.88 3.50
N ILE A 9 27.75 9.10 4.56
CA ILE A 9 28.55 9.55 5.69
C ILE A 9 29.97 9.90 5.26
N ASN A 10 30.63 8.97 4.56
CA ASN A 10 32.02 9.14 4.12
C ASN A 10 32.22 10.30 3.15
N LYS A 11 31.22 10.56 2.30
CA LYS A 11 31.23 11.65 1.33
C LYS A 11 30.61 12.94 1.83
N LYS A 12 30.19 13.00 3.10
CA LYS A 12 29.51 14.15 3.71
C LYS A 12 28.30 14.63 2.86
N MET A 13 27.52 13.67 2.35
CA MET A 13 26.36 13.97 1.52
C MET A 13 25.16 14.38 2.36
N THR A 14 24.28 15.18 1.77
CA THR A 14 22.92 15.40 2.30
C THR A 14 21.95 14.57 1.48
N LEU A 15 21.17 13.72 2.16
CA LEU A 15 20.15 12.86 1.54
C LEU A 15 18.77 13.32 1.99
N ILE A 16 17.89 13.56 1.01
CA ILE A 16 16.49 13.93 1.20
C ILE A 16 15.62 12.77 0.74
N ALA A 17 14.86 12.18 1.65
CA ALA A 17 13.99 11.04 1.40
C ALA A 17 12.64 11.54 0.85
N PHE A 18 12.44 11.51 -0.45
CA PHE A 18 11.21 11.99 -1.10
C PHE A 18 9.96 11.26 -0.59
N GLU A 19 10.06 10.00 -0.20
CA GLU A 19 8.97 9.22 0.39
C GLU A 19 8.48 9.75 1.74
N GLN A 20 9.32 10.51 2.44
CA GLN A 20 8.97 11.17 3.70
C GLN A 20 8.38 12.57 3.51
N MET A 21 8.35 13.07 2.28
CA MET A 21 7.78 14.36 2.00
C MET A 21 6.26 14.32 2.12
N ILE A 22 5.75 15.08 3.10
CA ILE A 22 4.35 15.13 3.47
C ILE A 22 3.83 16.56 3.33
N THR A 23 2.68 16.70 2.70
CA THR A 23 1.99 17.96 2.49
C THR A 23 0.54 17.88 2.98
N PRO A 24 -0.08 18.96 3.45
CA PRO A 24 -1.50 18.94 3.74
C PRO A 24 -2.31 18.75 2.46
N ASN A 25 -3.34 17.92 2.53
CA ASN A 25 -4.34 17.80 1.47
C ASN A 25 -5.41 18.91 1.59
N GLU A 26 -6.43 18.89 0.73
CA GLU A 26 -7.54 19.84 0.73
C GLU A 26 -8.33 19.88 2.06
N ASP A 27 -8.35 18.77 2.81
CA ASP A 27 -8.95 18.67 4.16
C ASP A 27 -7.98 19.09 5.28
N GLY A 28 -6.77 19.56 4.97
CA GLY A 28 -5.72 19.90 5.93
C GLY A 28 -5.03 18.70 6.59
N LYS A 29 -5.30 17.46 6.12
CA LYS A 29 -4.67 16.25 6.65
C LYS A 29 -3.35 15.98 5.95
N GLU A 30 -2.39 15.49 6.71
CA GLU A 30 -1.10 15.08 6.19
C GLU A 30 -1.23 13.98 5.12
N GLN A 31 -0.57 14.17 3.99
CA GLN A 31 -0.58 13.27 2.85
C GLN A 31 0.79 13.25 2.18
N SER A 32 1.28 12.07 1.81
CA SER A 32 2.51 11.96 1.02
C SER A 32 2.36 12.68 -0.33
N ILE A 33 3.42 13.34 -0.80
CA ILE A 33 3.46 13.93 -2.14
C ILE A 33 3.22 12.87 -3.24
N PHE A 34 3.55 11.60 -2.97
CA PHE A 34 3.37 10.48 -3.90
C PHE A 34 2.00 9.80 -3.82
N TYR A 35 0.97 10.48 -3.28
CA TYR A 35 -0.35 9.86 -3.14
C TYR A 35 -0.94 9.37 -4.47
N ARG A 36 -0.68 10.08 -5.57
CA ARG A 36 -1.11 9.67 -6.92
C ARG A 36 -0.42 8.40 -7.37
N ASN A 37 0.90 8.28 -7.18
CA ASN A 37 1.61 7.05 -7.50
C ASN A 37 1.12 5.86 -6.66
N ARG A 38 0.72 6.10 -5.40
CA ARG A 38 0.08 5.06 -4.57
C ARG A 38 -1.30 4.68 -5.10
N GLU A 39 -2.07 5.60 -5.68
CA GLU A 39 -3.32 5.26 -6.40
C GLU A 39 -3.02 4.41 -7.63
N VAL A 40 -1.98 4.75 -8.41
CA VAL A 40 -1.53 3.93 -9.55
C VAL A 40 -1.17 2.52 -9.12
N ALA A 41 -0.48 2.35 -7.96
CA ALA A 41 -0.20 1.02 -7.41
C ALA A 41 -1.47 0.20 -7.19
N GLY A 42 -2.51 0.83 -6.62
CA GLY A 42 -3.82 0.19 -6.43
C GLY A 42 -4.46 -0.27 -7.73
N VAL A 43 -4.48 0.62 -8.73
CA VAL A 43 -5.03 0.30 -10.06
C VAL A 43 -4.23 -0.81 -10.74
N ALA A 44 -2.92 -0.67 -10.78
CA ALA A 44 -2.02 -1.59 -11.47
C ALA A 44 -2.11 -3.02 -10.90
N SER A 45 -2.08 -3.15 -9.58
CA SER A 45 -2.16 -4.47 -8.92
C SER A 45 -3.49 -5.17 -9.20
N VAL A 46 -4.61 -4.45 -9.15
CA VAL A 46 -5.93 -5.01 -9.46
C VAL A 46 -6.03 -5.44 -10.91
N VAL A 47 -5.66 -4.56 -11.85
CA VAL A 47 -5.74 -4.85 -13.29
C VAL A 47 -4.84 -6.04 -13.64
N HIS A 48 -3.59 -6.03 -13.20
CA HIS A 48 -2.63 -7.07 -13.50
C HIS A 48 -3.05 -8.42 -12.91
N SER A 49 -3.38 -8.48 -11.62
CA SER A 49 -3.74 -9.73 -10.96
C SER A 49 -4.98 -10.38 -11.56
N LEU A 50 -6.02 -9.58 -11.86
CA LEU A 50 -7.24 -10.09 -12.48
C LEU A 50 -7.01 -10.58 -13.91
N SER A 51 -6.16 -9.90 -14.69
CA SER A 51 -5.80 -10.32 -16.04
C SER A 51 -5.04 -11.65 -16.04
N LEU A 52 -4.13 -11.86 -15.08
CA LEU A 52 -3.35 -13.11 -14.96
C LEU A 52 -4.20 -14.35 -14.71
N ILE A 53 -5.32 -14.19 -13.99
CA ILE A 53 -6.23 -15.32 -13.70
C ILE A 53 -7.48 -15.33 -14.59
N GLY A 54 -7.52 -14.49 -15.63
CA GLY A 54 -8.61 -14.46 -16.60
C GLY A 54 -9.96 -14.03 -16.01
N MET A 55 -9.96 -13.10 -15.06
CA MET A 55 -11.18 -12.64 -14.38
C MET A 55 -11.40 -11.13 -14.51
N THR A 56 -12.67 -10.73 -14.38
CA THR A 56 -13.06 -9.36 -14.01
C THR A 56 -13.63 -9.36 -12.59
N ALA A 57 -13.85 -8.18 -12.02
CA ALA A 57 -14.44 -8.07 -10.68
C ALA A 57 -15.98 -8.28 -10.67
N GLY A 58 -16.57 -8.68 -11.79
CA GLY A 58 -18.00 -8.92 -11.93
C GLY A 58 -18.62 -8.34 -13.21
N LEU A 59 -17.82 -7.67 -14.07
CA LEU A 59 -18.30 -7.12 -15.35
C LEU A 59 -18.81 -8.23 -16.27
N TYR A 60 -18.16 -9.39 -16.25
CA TYR A 60 -18.57 -10.61 -16.93
C TYR A 60 -18.51 -11.79 -15.97
N GLY A 61 -19.27 -12.82 -16.26
CA GLY A 61 -19.37 -14.02 -15.43
C GLY A 61 -20.18 -13.79 -14.15
N ASN A 62 -19.86 -14.53 -13.10
CA ASN A 62 -20.56 -14.43 -11.82
C ASN A 62 -20.12 -13.19 -11.03
N LYS A 63 -21.07 -12.58 -10.31
CA LYS A 63 -20.80 -11.51 -9.34
C LYS A 63 -19.75 -11.96 -8.32
N LYS A 64 -18.86 -11.06 -7.96
CA LYS A 64 -17.79 -11.32 -7.01
C LYS A 64 -18.03 -10.58 -5.70
N LYS A 65 -17.79 -11.26 -4.58
CA LYS A 65 -17.70 -10.62 -3.26
C LYS A 65 -16.29 -10.06 -3.10
N VAL A 66 -16.20 -8.76 -2.95
CA VAL A 66 -14.91 -8.04 -2.94
C VAL A 66 -14.69 -7.35 -1.60
N ALA A 67 -13.51 -7.52 -1.03
CA ALA A 67 -13.06 -6.79 0.14
C ALA A 67 -11.79 -5.98 -0.17
N VAL A 68 -11.72 -4.77 0.38
CA VAL A 68 -10.51 -3.93 0.38
C VAL A 68 -10.15 -3.59 1.81
N ILE A 69 -8.94 -3.94 2.24
CA ILE A 69 -8.42 -3.67 3.57
C ILE A 69 -7.54 -2.42 3.49
N GLY A 70 -8.02 -1.32 4.06
CA GLY A 70 -7.38 -0.01 4.00
C GLY A 70 -8.05 0.95 3.01
N TYR A 71 -8.36 2.17 3.48
CA TYR A 71 -8.96 3.25 2.68
C TYR A 71 -7.99 4.45 2.62
N GLY A 72 -6.75 4.17 2.20
CA GLY A 72 -5.73 5.16 1.85
C GLY A 72 -5.68 5.40 0.34
N SER A 73 -4.65 6.08 -0.15
CA SER A 73 -4.48 6.34 -1.59
C SER A 73 -4.44 5.04 -2.41
N THR A 74 -3.67 4.05 -1.97
CA THR A 74 -3.61 2.72 -2.61
C THR A 74 -4.97 2.04 -2.66
N GLY A 75 -5.70 2.02 -1.53
CA GLY A 75 -7.04 1.44 -1.46
C GLY A 75 -8.05 2.17 -2.36
N LYS A 76 -7.96 3.49 -2.47
CA LYS A 76 -8.79 4.27 -3.39
C LYS A 76 -8.51 3.91 -4.85
N GLY A 77 -7.23 3.73 -5.23
CA GLY A 77 -6.85 3.25 -6.56
C GLY A 77 -7.40 1.85 -6.84
N ALA A 78 -7.24 0.92 -5.90
CA ALA A 78 -7.78 -0.43 -6.03
C ALA A 78 -9.32 -0.42 -6.20
N ILE A 79 -10.02 0.37 -5.40
CA ILE A 79 -11.48 0.52 -5.49
C ILE A 79 -11.90 1.04 -6.86
N LYS A 80 -11.22 2.07 -7.40
CA LYS A 80 -11.51 2.60 -8.75
C LYS A 80 -11.41 1.51 -9.82
N ALA A 81 -10.33 0.70 -9.77
CA ALA A 81 -10.13 -0.38 -10.74
C ALA A 81 -11.19 -1.49 -10.57
N LEU A 82 -11.48 -1.90 -9.34
CA LEU A 82 -12.50 -2.92 -9.06
C LEU A 82 -13.88 -2.50 -9.54
N LEU A 83 -14.30 -1.25 -9.27
CA LEU A 83 -15.57 -0.70 -9.77
C LEU A 83 -15.59 -0.62 -11.29
N GLY A 84 -14.48 -0.18 -11.93
CA GLY A 84 -14.34 -0.16 -13.40
C GLY A 84 -14.39 -1.56 -14.01
N LEU A 85 -13.96 -2.59 -13.29
CA LEU A 85 -14.01 -3.99 -13.71
C LEU A 85 -15.29 -4.72 -13.24
N GLY A 86 -16.30 -3.97 -12.80
CA GLY A 86 -17.66 -4.45 -12.58
C GLY A 86 -17.99 -4.91 -11.15
N ALA A 87 -17.18 -4.58 -10.15
CA ALA A 87 -17.58 -4.83 -8.77
C ALA A 87 -18.84 -4.01 -8.43
N GLU A 88 -19.94 -4.68 -8.09
CA GLU A 88 -21.20 -4.01 -7.76
C GLU A 88 -21.18 -3.43 -6.34
N GLN A 89 -20.52 -4.13 -5.42
CA GLN A 89 -20.36 -3.70 -4.04
C GLN A 89 -19.00 -4.13 -3.50
N ILE A 90 -18.36 -3.24 -2.77
CA ILE A 90 -17.04 -3.47 -2.15
C ILE A 90 -17.15 -3.25 -0.65
N SER A 91 -16.80 -4.27 0.14
CA SER A 91 -16.62 -4.13 1.59
C SER A 91 -15.25 -3.49 1.87
N VAL A 92 -15.24 -2.30 2.46
CA VAL A 92 -14.02 -1.55 2.77
C VAL A 92 -13.72 -1.60 4.25
N TYR A 93 -12.68 -2.32 4.64
CA TYR A 93 -12.27 -2.44 6.03
C TYR A 93 -11.31 -1.32 6.41
N SER A 94 -11.62 -0.59 7.48
CA SER A 94 -10.81 0.52 7.97
C SER A 94 -10.77 0.56 9.49
N ARG A 95 -9.69 1.08 10.06
CA ARG A 95 -9.62 1.44 11.50
C ARG A 95 -10.41 2.70 11.81
N ARG A 96 -10.61 3.57 10.80
CA ARG A 96 -11.41 4.80 10.93
C ARG A 96 -12.89 4.46 11.01
N SER A 97 -13.64 5.19 11.84
CA SER A 97 -15.11 5.10 11.87
C SER A 97 -15.71 5.65 10.57
N ARG A 98 -16.95 5.23 10.25
CA ARG A 98 -17.68 5.70 9.06
C ARG A 98 -17.82 7.22 9.04
N SER A 99 -18.02 7.84 10.20
CA SER A 99 -18.15 9.31 10.34
C SER A 99 -16.88 10.08 9.95
N GLN A 100 -15.72 9.43 10.03
CA GLN A 100 -14.43 10.03 9.65
C GLN A 100 -14.12 9.89 8.15
N ILE A 101 -14.96 9.14 7.41
CA ILE A 101 -14.77 8.89 5.98
C ILE A 101 -15.86 9.63 5.21
N LYS A 102 -15.45 10.72 4.56
CA LYS A 102 -16.35 11.54 3.72
C LYS A 102 -16.40 10.90 2.32
N VAL A 103 -17.30 9.99 2.09
CA VAL A 103 -17.57 9.35 0.78
C VAL A 103 -19.05 9.04 0.69
N ASP A 104 -19.66 9.47 -0.40
CA ASP A 104 -21.04 9.17 -0.75
C ASP A 104 -21.05 8.31 -2.02
N ASP A 105 -20.79 7.01 -1.85
CA ASP A 105 -20.88 5.99 -2.90
C ASP A 105 -21.55 4.76 -2.28
N SER A 106 -22.78 4.48 -2.68
CA SER A 106 -23.60 3.37 -2.16
C SER A 106 -23.01 1.98 -2.46
N ARG A 107 -22.08 1.91 -3.40
CA ARG A 107 -21.36 0.66 -3.72
C ARG A 107 -20.29 0.30 -2.69
N LEU A 108 -19.93 1.23 -1.79
CA LEU A 108 -18.90 1.03 -0.76
C LEU A 108 -19.54 0.81 0.61
N VAL A 109 -19.38 -0.38 1.14
CA VAL A 109 -19.83 -0.76 2.49
C VAL A 109 -18.62 -0.69 3.43
N PHE A 110 -18.58 0.36 4.26
CA PHE A 110 -17.51 0.53 5.22
C PHE A 110 -17.72 -0.33 6.45
N LYS A 111 -16.72 -1.12 6.76
CA LYS A 111 -16.65 -2.04 7.91
C LYS A 111 -15.43 -1.70 8.76
N LYS A 112 -15.48 -2.04 10.03
CA LYS A 112 -14.42 -1.72 10.97
C LYS A 112 -13.57 -2.95 11.28
N TYR A 113 -12.25 -2.76 11.34
CA TYR A 113 -11.37 -3.72 11.98
C TYR A 113 -10.60 -3.06 13.13
N HIS A 114 -10.31 -3.84 14.13
CA HIS A 114 -9.54 -3.45 15.29
C HIS A 114 -8.25 -4.26 15.35
N SER A 115 -7.18 -3.64 15.78
CA SER A 115 -5.90 -4.31 16.03
C SER A 115 -5.37 -3.84 17.37
N GLU A 116 -5.25 -4.76 18.30
CA GLU A 116 -4.72 -4.50 19.64
C GLU A 116 -3.81 -5.65 20.06
N ASN A 117 -2.60 -5.31 20.52
CA ASN A 117 -1.60 -6.28 20.97
C ASN A 117 -1.35 -7.44 19.98
N GLY A 118 -1.29 -7.13 18.66
CA GLY A 118 -1.09 -8.11 17.59
C GLY A 118 -2.33 -8.95 17.24
N ARG A 119 -3.43 -8.82 17.99
CA ARG A 119 -4.69 -9.46 17.65
C ARG A 119 -5.53 -8.56 16.76
N VAL A 120 -6.14 -9.15 15.74
CA VAL A 120 -7.05 -8.47 14.82
C VAL A 120 -8.45 -9.05 14.95
N THR A 121 -9.44 -8.16 14.95
CA THR A 121 -10.86 -8.54 14.80
C THR A 121 -11.48 -7.70 13.69
N MET A 122 -12.37 -8.31 12.91
CA MET A 122 -13.11 -7.69 11.81
C MET A 122 -14.59 -7.86 12.08
N GLU A 123 -15.31 -6.74 12.29
CA GLU A 123 -16.73 -6.77 12.70
C GLU A 123 -16.99 -7.70 13.91
N GLY A 124 -16.07 -7.72 14.88
CA GLY A 124 -16.16 -8.54 16.07
C GLY A 124 -15.83 -10.03 15.90
N LYS A 125 -15.45 -10.46 14.70
CA LYS A 125 -15.09 -11.85 14.35
C LYS A 125 -13.59 -12.01 14.17
N ALA A 126 -13.12 -13.26 14.15
CA ALA A 126 -11.78 -13.58 13.69
C ALA A 126 -11.63 -13.19 12.20
N PRO A 127 -10.47 -12.64 11.76
CA PRO A 127 -10.30 -12.19 10.39
C PRO A 127 -10.58 -13.27 9.35
N PHE A 128 -10.16 -14.50 9.59
CA PHE A 128 -10.41 -15.62 8.69
C PHE A 128 -11.90 -15.89 8.47
N GLU A 129 -12.72 -15.87 9.55
CA GLU A 129 -14.17 -16.07 9.44
C GLU A 129 -14.82 -15.02 8.55
N GLU A 130 -14.38 -13.76 8.68
CA GLU A 130 -14.93 -12.65 7.90
C GLU A 130 -14.39 -12.66 6.46
N LEU A 131 -13.10 -12.95 6.25
CA LEU A 131 -12.47 -12.87 4.94
C LEU A 131 -12.70 -14.09 4.05
N SER A 132 -12.93 -15.27 4.61
CA SER A 132 -13.14 -16.51 3.83
C SER A 132 -14.37 -16.49 2.92
N GLN A 133 -15.32 -15.58 3.17
CA GLN A 133 -16.53 -15.43 2.34
C GLN A 133 -16.29 -14.69 1.01
N TYR A 134 -15.19 -13.95 0.87
CA TYR A 134 -14.90 -13.15 -0.33
C TYR A 134 -14.30 -13.99 -1.46
N ASP A 135 -14.37 -13.46 -2.67
CA ASP A 135 -13.74 -14.02 -3.88
C ASP A 135 -12.46 -13.27 -4.20
N ILE A 136 -12.42 -11.97 -3.84
CA ILE A 136 -11.28 -11.07 -4.04
C ILE A 136 -11.04 -10.29 -2.76
N ILE A 137 -9.81 -10.29 -2.28
CA ILE A 137 -9.35 -9.47 -1.14
C ILE A 137 -8.18 -8.63 -1.63
N VAL A 138 -8.23 -7.31 -1.41
CA VAL A 138 -7.12 -6.40 -1.70
C VAL A 138 -6.59 -5.83 -0.39
N ASN A 139 -5.33 -6.09 -0.08
CA ASN A 139 -4.66 -5.54 1.08
C ASN A 139 -3.87 -4.27 0.70
N CYS A 140 -4.22 -3.16 1.34
CA CYS A 140 -3.66 -1.83 1.07
C CYS A 140 -3.17 -1.13 2.34
N ILE A 141 -2.92 -1.86 3.42
CA ILE A 141 -2.47 -1.24 4.67
C ILE A 141 -0.95 -1.23 4.75
N LEU A 142 -0.40 -0.08 5.10
CA LEU A 142 0.98 0.02 5.54
C LEU A 142 1.05 -0.45 7.00
N GLN A 143 1.93 -1.38 7.28
CA GLN A 143 2.13 -1.94 8.62
C GLN A 143 3.45 -1.47 9.23
N ASN A 144 3.52 -1.51 10.56
CA ASN A 144 4.77 -1.34 11.26
C ASN A 144 5.45 -2.72 11.38
N PRO A 145 6.67 -2.91 10.83
CA PRO A 145 7.38 -4.18 10.90
C PRO A 145 7.66 -4.68 12.33
N LEU A 146 7.69 -3.77 13.31
CA LEU A 146 7.89 -4.12 14.72
C LEU A 146 6.62 -4.67 15.39
N LYS A 147 5.45 -4.45 14.79
CA LYS A 147 4.14 -4.90 15.29
C LYS A 147 3.25 -5.35 14.13
N PRO A 148 3.65 -6.41 13.40
CA PRO A 148 2.88 -6.89 12.27
C PRO A 148 1.53 -7.46 12.73
N ILE A 149 0.52 -7.33 11.89
CA ILE A 149 -0.78 -7.98 12.06
C ILE A 149 -0.99 -8.99 10.95
N VAL A 150 -1.64 -10.10 11.26
CA VAL A 150 -1.95 -11.16 10.31
C VAL A 150 -3.46 -11.36 10.25
N PHE A 151 -4.03 -11.32 9.04
CA PHE A 151 -5.45 -11.55 8.80
C PHE A 151 -5.76 -13.01 8.47
N MET A 152 -4.80 -13.76 7.96
CA MET A 152 -4.95 -15.18 7.61
C MET A 152 -3.62 -15.89 7.73
N THR A 153 -3.62 -17.03 8.41
CA THR A 153 -2.48 -17.94 8.51
C THR A 153 -2.41 -18.88 7.31
N SER A 154 -1.27 -19.53 7.10
CA SER A 154 -1.09 -20.55 6.07
C SER A 154 -2.03 -21.75 6.26
N GLN A 155 -2.24 -22.15 7.51
CA GLN A 155 -3.19 -23.24 7.83
C GLN A 155 -4.64 -22.87 7.54
N GLU A 156 -5.03 -21.62 7.79
CA GLU A 156 -6.36 -21.12 7.46
C GLU A 156 -6.56 -21.02 5.94
N ALA A 157 -5.53 -20.56 5.20
CA ALA A 157 -5.57 -20.51 3.74
C ALA A 157 -5.84 -21.89 3.12
N LEU A 158 -5.26 -22.95 3.67
CA LEU A 158 -5.50 -24.33 3.23
C LEU A 158 -6.94 -24.83 3.47
N LYS A 159 -7.69 -24.19 4.38
CA LYS A 159 -9.11 -24.52 4.64
C LYS A 159 -10.06 -23.87 3.63
N ILE A 160 -9.59 -22.95 2.80
CA ILE A 160 -10.40 -22.30 1.77
C ILE A 160 -10.84 -23.33 0.73
N LYS A 161 -12.15 -23.44 0.50
CA LYS A 161 -12.75 -24.48 -0.38
C LYS A 161 -12.96 -24.00 -1.82
N LYS A 162 -13.12 -22.68 -2.02
CA LYS A 162 -13.28 -22.03 -3.33
C LYS A 162 -12.03 -21.23 -3.68
N MET A 163 -11.86 -20.89 -4.96
CA MET A 163 -10.78 -19.98 -5.34
C MET A 163 -10.96 -18.63 -4.66
N LEU A 164 -9.94 -18.13 -4.02
CA LEU A 164 -9.85 -16.82 -3.40
C LEU A 164 -8.61 -16.11 -3.95
N LEU A 165 -8.79 -14.95 -4.58
CA LEU A 165 -7.68 -14.09 -4.99
C LEU A 165 -7.34 -13.12 -3.87
N ILE A 166 -6.10 -13.13 -3.43
CA ILE A 166 -5.53 -12.11 -2.54
C ILE A 166 -4.56 -11.24 -3.35
N ILE A 167 -4.87 -9.95 -3.42
CA ILE A 167 -4.03 -8.91 -4.04
C ILE A 167 -3.38 -8.14 -2.90
N ASP A 168 -2.14 -8.47 -2.59
CA ASP A 168 -1.41 -7.82 -1.51
C ASP A 168 -0.48 -6.75 -2.07
N ILE A 169 -0.91 -5.48 -1.98
CA ILE A 169 -0.16 -4.35 -2.52
C ILE A 169 0.92 -3.90 -1.53
N SER A 170 0.76 -4.20 -0.26
CA SER A 170 1.77 -3.96 0.76
C SER A 170 2.92 -4.98 0.67
N CYS A 171 2.61 -6.22 0.33
CA CYS A 171 3.48 -7.37 0.03
C CYS A 171 4.70 -7.56 0.94
N ASP A 172 4.66 -7.04 2.17
CA ASP A 172 5.73 -7.22 3.14
C ASP A 172 5.73 -8.66 3.68
N ALA A 173 6.91 -9.28 3.75
CA ALA A 173 7.04 -10.69 4.14
C ALA A 173 6.43 -10.96 5.53
N GLY A 174 5.48 -11.91 5.59
CA GLY A 174 4.80 -12.33 6.82
C GLY A 174 3.85 -11.29 7.42
N MET A 175 3.56 -10.17 6.74
CA MET A 175 2.64 -9.14 7.19
C MET A 175 1.34 -9.15 6.39
N GLY A 176 0.22 -8.98 7.06
CA GLY A 176 -1.12 -9.09 6.45
C GLY A 176 -1.55 -10.54 6.27
N PHE A 177 -0.71 -11.35 5.66
CA PHE A 177 -0.89 -12.80 5.51
C PHE A 177 0.41 -13.51 5.92
N GLU A 178 0.30 -14.61 6.67
CA GLU A 178 1.49 -15.33 7.14
C GLU A 178 2.39 -15.77 5.98
N PHE A 179 1.79 -16.14 4.84
CA PHE A 179 2.47 -16.55 3.61
C PHE A 179 2.85 -15.38 2.70
N ALA A 180 2.61 -14.12 3.11
CA ALA A 180 2.93 -12.95 2.31
C ALA A 180 4.42 -12.86 2.01
N LYS A 181 4.74 -12.56 0.77
CA LYS A 181 6.10 -12.23 0.31
C LYS A 181 6.01 -11.42 -0.99
N PRO A 182 6.98 -10.54 -1.24
CA PRO A 182 7.09 -9.88 -2.54
C PRO A 182 7.22 -10.90 -3.67
N THR A 183 6.54 -10.63 -4.77
CA THR A 183 6.66 -11.34 -6.04
C THR A 183 7.16 -10.39 -7.13
N SER A 184 7.47 -10.92 -8.31
CA SER A 184 7.97 -10.14 -9.44
C SER A 184 7.01 -10.21 -10.63
N PHE A 185 7.25 -9.39 -11.66
CA PHE A 185 6.48 -9.49 -12.90
C PHE A 185 6.71 -10.80 -13.66
N SER A 186 7.85 -11.45 -13.47
CA SER A 186 8.13 -12.77 -14.07
C SER A 186 7.42 -13.91 -13.34
N GLU A 187 7.23 -13.79 -12.03
CA GLU A 187 6.53 -14.76 -11.19
C GLU A 187 5.53 -14.01 -10.30
N PRO A 188 4.42 -13.50 -10.87
CA PRO A 188 3.58 -12.53 -10.19
C PRO A 188 2.64 -13.13 -9.15
N ILE A 189 2.36 -14.43 -9.23
CA ILE A 189 1.42 -15.14 -8.36
C ILE A 189 2.00 -16.46 -7.86
N PHE A 190 1.52 -16.91 -6.71
CA PHE A 190 1.68 -18.28 -6.22
C PHE A 190 0.43 -18.74 -5.48
N ASN A 191 0.33 -20.05 -5.21
CA ASN A 191 -0.83 -20.63 -4.59
C ASN A 191 -0.54 -21.17 -3.19
N VAL A 192 -1.52 -20.99 -2.27
CA VAL A 192 -1.60 -21.67 -0.99
C VAL A 192 -2.96 -22.37 -0.94
N GLY A 193 -2.99 -23.65 -1.30
CA GLY A 193 -4.25 -24.39 -1.52
C GLY A 193 -5.09 -23.75 -2.64
N LYS A 194 -6.28 -23.27 -2.32
CA LYS A 194 -7.19 -22.58 -3.25
C LYS A 194 -7.01 -21.04 -3.26
N VAL A 195 -6.12 -20.54 -2.41
CA VAL A 195 -5.78 -19.11 -2.39
C VAL A 195 -4.73 -18.83 -3.47
N VAL A 196 -5.06 -17.92 -4.39
CA VAL A 196 -4.12 -17.34 -5.35
C VAL A 196 -3.61 -16.04 -4.74
N TYR A 197 -2.31 -15.96 -4.46
CA TYR A 197 -1.69 -14.76 -3.90
C TYR A 197 -0.91 -14.02 -4.98
N TYR A 198 -1.16 -12.71 -5.06
CA TYR A 198 -0.46 -11.74 -5.89
C TYR A 198 0.19 -10.69 -4.98
N GLY A 199 1.48 -10.45 -5.14
CA GLY A 199 2.23 -9.48 -4.32
C GLY A 199 3.37 -8.84 -5.10
N VAL A 200 3.11 -8.43 -6.39
CA VAL A 200 4.15 -7.80 -7.20
C VAL A 200 4.56 -6.48 -6.56
N ASP A 201 5.83 -6.45 -6.12
CA ASP A 201 6.48 -5.23 -5.67
C ASP A 201 6.60 -4.25 -6.86
N HIS A 202 6.59 -2.94 -6.58
CA HIS A 202 6.62 -1.87 -7.61
C HIS A 202 5.60 -2.02 -8.75
N SER A 203 4.39 -2.49 -8.45
CA SER A 203 3.29 -2.61 -9.42
C SER A 203 2.99 -1.35 -10.26
N PRO A 204 3.26 -0.08 -9.83
CA PRO A 204 3.13 1.10 -10.69
C PRO A 204 3.94 1.02 -11.98
N SER A 205 5.00 0.20 -12.05
CA SER A 205 5.80 0.00 -13.25
C SER A 205 5.00 -0.59 -14.42
N LEU A 206 3.85 -1.23 -14.16
CA LEU A 206 2.93 -1.66 -15.20
C LEU A 206 2.42 -0.46 -16.04
N PHE A 207 2.22 0.68 -15.39
CA PHE A 207 1.81 1.95 -15.99
C PHE A 207 2.93 2.99 -15.87
N TYR A 208 4.16 2.61 -16.27
CA TYR A 208 5.37 3.38 -16.03
C TYR A 208 5.30 4.83 -16.56
N ARG A 209 4.57 5.08 -17.65
CA ARG A 209 4.42 6.45 -18.18
C ARG A 209 3.64 7.34 -17.23
N ASP A 210 2.48 6.85 -16.75
CA ASP A 210 1.63 7.60 -15.82
C ASP A 210 2.30 7.72 -14.46
N ALA A 211 2.90 6.63 -13.97
CA ALA A 211 3.64 6.61 -12.71
C ALA A 211 4.79 7.63 -12.72
N SER A 212 5.62 7.65 -13.78
CA SER A 212 6.73 8.60 -13.93
C SER A 212 6.23 10.03 -14.02
N TYR A 213 5.12 10.28 -14.74
CA TYR A 213 4.51 11.59 -14.83
C TYR A 213 4.04 12.10 -13.46
N GLU A 214 3.30 11.27 -12.70
CA GLU A 214 2.78 11.64 -11.38
C GLU A 214 3.91 11.82 -10.34
N ILE A 215 4.97 11.01 -10.40
CA ILE A 215 6.17 11.18 -9.57
C ILE A 215 6.87 12.48 -9.93
N GLY A 216 7.15 12.71 -11.21
CA GLY A 216 7.80 13.93 -11.69
C GLY A 216 7.06 15.19 -11.31
N LYS A 217 5.72 15.20 -11.51
CA LYS A 217 4.85 16.30 -11.11
C LYS A 217 4.90 16.58 -9.61
N ALA A 218 4.99 15.53 -8.79
CA ALA A 218 5.05 15.67 -7.33
C ALA A 218 6.39 16.22 -6.85
N VAL A 219 7.50 15.84 -7.48
CA VAL A 219 8.87 16.20 -7.05
C VAL A 219 9.34 17.53 -7.63
N MET A 220 8.92 17.85 -8.86
CA MET A 220 9.43 19.02 -9.61
C MET A 220 9.37 20.35 -8.85
N PRO A 221 8.28 20.69 -8.10
CA PRO A 221 8.25 21.94 -7.34
C PRO A 221 9.37 22.06 -6.30
N TYR A 222 9.76 20.95 -5.71
CA TYR A 222 10.81 20.89 -4.69
C TYR A 222 12.20 20.94 -5.28
N LEU A 223 12.43 20.27 -6.42
CA LEU A 223 13.66 20.40 -7.19
C LEU A 223 13.86 21.83 -7.67
N LYS A 224 12.79 22.45 -8.19
CA LYS A 224 12.83 23.85 -8.59
C LYS A 224 13.20 24.77 -7.41
N TYR A 225 12.60 24.55 -6.23
CA TYR A 225 12.94 25.31 -5.03
C TYR A 225 14.43 25.23 -4.71
N ILE A 226 15.00 23.99 -4.72
CA ILE A 226 16.43 23.80 -4.45
C ILE A 226 17.30 24.54 -5.47
N LEU A 227 16.95 24.45 -6.76
CA LEU A 227 17.69 25.14 -7.83
C LEU A 227 17.61 26.66 -7.76
N ASP A 228 16.43 27.21 -7.43
CA ASP A 228 16.23 28.65 -7.36
C ASP A 228 16.91 29.29 -6.12
N HIS A 229 17.11 28.53 -5.04
CA HIS A 229 17.67 29.04 -3.78
C HIS A 229 19.04 28.48 -3.42
N ASP A 230 19.57 27.55 -4.22
CA ASP A 230 20.81 26.80 -3.96
C ASP A 230 20.83 26.12 -2.56
N THR A 231 19.65 25.80 -2.04
CA THR A 231 19.48 25.17 -0.74
C THR A 231 18.09 24.52 -0.63
N TYR A 232 17.98 23.50 0.23
CA TYR A 232 16.70 22.93 0.65
C TYR A 232 16.12 23.66 1.90
N ARG A 233 16.96 24.43 2.61
CA ARG A 233 16.58 25.12 3.84
C ARG A 233 15.59 26.25 3.55
N GLY A 234 14.67 26.47 4.49
CA GLY A 234 13.53 27.38 4.31
C GLY A 234 12.28 26.73 3.72
N ASN A 235 12.40 25.51 3.18
CA ASN A 235 11.26 24.69 2.79
C ASN A 235 11.01 23.59 3.83
N LYS A 236 9.98 23.77 4.66
CA LYS A 236 9.66 22.87 5.78
C LYS A 236 9.42 21.40 5.38
N ILE A 237 8.96 21.14 4.13
CA ILE A 237 8.71 19.79 3.63
C ILE A 237 10.04 19.10 3.33
N LEU A 238 10.95 19.79 2.64
CA LEU A 238 12.29 19.30 2.36
C LEU A 238 13.09 19.09 3.66
N GLU A 239 13.07 20.07 4.58
CA GLU A 239 13.79 19.97 5.86
C GLU A 239 13.37 18.74 6.68
N LYS A 240 12.07 18.47 6.75
CA LYS A 240 11.53 17.29 7.44
C LYS A 240 11.91 15.96 6.79
N ALA A 241 12.23 15.97 5.51
CA ALA A 241 12.57 14.78 4.74
C ALA A 241 14.07 14.52 4.67
N VAL A 242 14.91 15.30 5.38
CA VAL A 242 16.35 15.09 5.44
C VAL A 242 16.68 13.89 6.33
N ASP A 243 17.15 12.81 5.73
CA ASP A 243 17.63 11.61 6.44
C ASP A 243 19.06 11.75 6.93
N ILE A 244 19.92 12.30 6.10
CA ILE A 244 21.35 12.55 6.39
C ILE A 244 21.67 13.97 5.97
N GLU A 245 22.38 14.70 6.82
CA GLU A 245 22.85 16.06 6.52
C GLU A 245 24.36 16.14 6.70
N GLU A 246 25.07 16.48 5.63
CA GLU A 246 26.54 16.58 5.62
C GLU A 246 27.24 15.35 6.24
N GLY A 247 26.71 14.17 5.98
CA GLY A 247 27.19 12.90 6.51
C GLY A 247 26.73 12.55 7.92
N VAL A 248 25.90 13.38 8.54
CA VAL A 248 25.34 13.12 9.89
C VAL A 248 23.90 12.57 9.75
N ILE A 249 23.65 11.38 10.32
CA ILE A 249 22.31 10.78 10.29
C ILE A 249 21.36 11.61 11.16
N LYS A 250 20.27 12.10 10.56
CA LYS A 250 19.20 12.84 11.26
C LYS A 250 18.00 11.93 11.57
N ASN A 251 17.70 10.99 10.69
CA ASN A 251 16.62 10.04 10.87
C ASN A 251 17.02 8.91 11.82
N ARG A 252 16.44 8.92 13.02
CA ARG A 252 16.73 7.91 14.07
C ARG A 252 16.30 6.49 13.68
N GLU A 253 15.35 6.34 12.76
CA GLU A 253 14.92 5.02 12.30
C GLU A 253 16.05 4.29 11.57
N ILE A 254 16.90 5.01 10.83
CA ILE A 254 18.10 4.45 10.19
C ILE A 254 19.03 3.86 11.26
N ILE A 255 19.26 4.60 12.35
CA ILE A 255 20.12 4.16 13.46
C ILE A 255 19.55 2.89 14.09
N THR A 256 18.25 2.90 14.40
CA THR A 256 17.58 1.76 15.05
C THR A 256 17.56 0.53 14.15
N PHE A 257 17.19 0.70 12.87
CA PHE A 257 17.07 -0.40 11.92
C PHE A 257 18.42 -1.03 11.58
N GLN A 258 19.45 -0.21 11.43
CA GLN A 258 20.81 -0.67 11.08
C GLN A 258 21.68 -0.98 12.32
N LYS A 259 21.15 -0.81 13.54
CA LYS A 259 21.87 -1.03 14.81
C LYS A 259 23.21 -0.25 14.87
N ARG A 260 23.18 1.01 14.45
CA ARG A 260 24.34 1.92 14.41
C ARG A 260 24.47 2.70 15.71
#